data_b93ca8ec48e164d2972bb4dfe55b9f10
#
_entry.id   b93ca8ec48e164d2972bb4dfe55b9f10
#
_cell.length_a   1.000
_cell.length_b   1.000
_cell.length_c   1.000
_cell.angle_alpha   90.00
_cell.angle_beta   90.00
_cell.angle_gamma   90.00
#
_symmetry.space_group_name_H-M   'P 1'
#
loop_
_entity.id
_entity.type
_entity.pdbx_description
1 polymer ?
#
loop_
_entity_poly.entity_id
_entity_poly.type
_entity_poly.pdbx_seq_one_letter_code
_entity_poly.pdbx_strand_id
1 'polypeptide(L)'
;MREVSKRFNAQLNSKDLRQLPATFVLEATRDTDRLHLHGIYIDGSIPRKSVAEAMRRAVGYVGGRRGARQFKSKLVYEGNGWKGYLSKDLAFTARLLALMSENQLWWTSRAMTQLVRADYESRRLGQHPANLSTAPVNAVS
;
A
#
# COMPACT_ATOMS: atom_id res chain seq x y z
N MET A 1 -2.28 -11.15 5.23
CA MET A 1 -1.56 -10.38 4.19
C MET A 1 -1.04 -11.24 3.02
N ARG A 2 -0.43 -12.40 3.26
CA ARG A 2 0.21 -13.22 2.21
C ARG A 2 -0.70 -13.53 1.01
N GLU A 3 -1.96 -13.91 1.24
CA GLU A 3 -2.89 -14.22 0.14
C GLU A 3 -3.31 -12.97 -0.65
N VAL A 4 -3.57 -11.85 0.03
CA VAL A 4 -3.90 -10.58 -0.62
C VAL A 4 -2.74 -10.09 -1.47
N SER A 5 -1.51 -10.15 -0.94
CA SER A 5 -0.31 -9.76 -1.70
C SER A 5 -0.08 -10.64 -2.92
N LYS A 6 -0.32 -11.95 -2.82
CA LYS A 6 -0.22 -12.88 -3.94
C LYS A 6 -1.23 -12.52 -5.05
N ARG A 7 -2.48 -12.30 -4.68
CA ARG A 7 -3.54 -11.90 -5.63
C ARG A 7 -3.23 -10.54 -6.26
N PHE A 8 -2.77 -9.58 -5.46
CA PHE A 8 -2.40 -8.27 -5.96
C PHE A 8 -1.24 -8.33 -6.95
N ASN A 9 -0.18 -9.06 -6.63
CA ASN A 9 0.93 -9.30 -7.55
C ASN A 9 0.48 -9.95 -8.86
N ALA A 10 -0.44 -10.92 -8.80
CA ALA A 10 -1.01 -11.53 -9.99
C ALA A 10 -1.77 -10.50 -10.86
N GLN A 11 -2.53 -9.59 -10.25
CA GLN A 11 -3.22 -8.51 -10.97
C GLN A 11 -2.23 -7.50 -11.57
N LEU A 12 -1.19 -7.13 -10.83
CA LEU A 12 -0.12 -6.27 -11.36
C LEU A 12 0.57 -6.91 -12.57
N ASN A 13 0.86 -8.20 -12.49
CA ASN A 13 1.49 -8.93 -13.58
C ASN A 13 0.62 -8.99 -14.84
N SER A 14 -0.69 -9.20 -14.70
CA SER A 14 -1.63 -9.31 -15.82
C SER A 14 -1.90 -7.98 -16.54
N LYS A 15 -1.59 -6.85 -15.92
CA LYS A 15 -1.91 -5.50 -16.42
C LYS A 15 -0.67 -4.65 -16.73
N ASP A 16 0.51 -5.25 -16.83
CA ASP A 16 1.79 -4.52 -16.94
C ASP A 16 2.07 -3.49 -15.83
N LEU A 17 1.41 -3.67 -14.68
CA LEU A 17 1.58 -2.81 -13.50
C LEU A 17 2.74 -3.27 -12.59
N ARG A 18 3.63 -4.11 -13.10
CA ARG A 18 4.75 -4.71 -12.32
C ARG A 18 5.66 -3.69 -11.66
N GLN A 19 5.72 -2.49 -12.23
CA GLN A 19 6.58 -1.41 -11.76
C GLN A 19 5.87 -0.43 -10.81
N LEU A 20 4.65 -0.71 -10.36
CA LEU A 20 3.97 0.15 -9.41
C LEU A 20 4.67 0.13 -8.04
N PRO A 21 5.31 1.24 -7.63
CA PRO A 21 5.82 1.36 -6.27
C PRO A 21 4.64 1.48 -5.30
N ALA A 22 4.47 0.49 -4.44
CA ALA A 22 3.36 0.47 -3.48
C ALA A 22 3.74 -0.24 -2.19
N THR A 23 3.17 0.20 -1.08
CA THR A 23 3.20 -0.49 0.21
C THR A 23 1.82 -0.46 0.85
N PHE A 24 1.42 -1.56 1.45
CA PHE A 24 0.14 -1.72 2.12
C PHE A 24 0.32 -2.37 3.49
N VAL A 25 -0.58 -2.05 4.39
CA VAL A 25 -0.69 -2.64 5.71
C VAL A 25 -2.11 -3.14 5.94
N LEU A 26 -2.24 -4.31 6.54
CA LEU A 26 -3.51 -4.83 7.01
C LEU A 26 -3.77 -4.30 8.42
N GLU A 27 -4.90 -3.67 8.63
CA GLU A 27 -5.28 -3.08 9.89
C GLU A 27 -6.69 -3.53 10.29
N ALA A 28 -6.93 -3.71 11.59
CA ALA A 28 -8.24 -3.96 12.14
C ALA A 28 -8.79 -2.69 12.81
N THR A 29 -10.05 -2.40 12.57
CA THR A 29 -10.77 -1.32 13.29
C THR A 29 -11.07 -1.79 14.70
N ARG A 30 -10.67 -1.02 15.72
CA ARG A 30 -10.86 -1.39 17.13
C ARG A 30 -12.31 -1.58 17.54
N ASP A 31 -13.21 -0.82 16.93
CA ASP A 31 -14.64 -0.84 17.30
C ASP A 31 -15.42 -2.01 16.69
N THR A 32 -14.93 -2.57 15.59
CA THR A 32 -15.70 -3.56 14.80
C THR A 32 -14.90 -4.78 14.40
N ASP A 33 -13.63 -4.86 14.75
CA ASP A 33 -12.66 -5.89 14.34
C ASP A 33 -12.59 -6.10 12.82
N ARG A 34 -13.09 -5.14 12.05
CA ARG A 34 -13.09 -5.23 10.59
C ARG A 34 -11.70 -5.01 10.04
N LEU A 35 -11.27 -5.96 9.22
CA LEU A 35 -10.00 -5.86 8.51
C LEU A 35 -10.13 -4.97 7.29
N HIS A 36 -9.19 -4.06 7.11
CA HIS A 36 -9.06 -3.20 5.94
C HIS A 36 -7.59 -2.99 5.59
N LEU A 37 -7.36 -2.59 4.36
CA LEU A 37 -6.02 -2.29 3.87
C LEU A 37 -5.83 -0.79 3.79
N HIS A 38 -4.77 -0.29 4.41
CA HIS A 38 -4.23 1.03 4.17
C HIS A 38 -2.95 0.94 3.38
N GLY A 39 -2.62 1.95 2.62
CA GLY A 39 -1.37 1.96 1.91
C GLY A 39 -1.13 3.22 1.12
N ILE A 40 0.04 3.25 0.51
CA ILE A 40 0.45 4.29 -0.43
C ILE A 40 0.95 3.65 -1.71
N TYR A 41 0.79 4.34 -2.81
CA TYR A 41 1.43 4.03 -4.08
C TYR A 41 1.82 5.31 -4.82
N ILE A 42 2.81 5.19 -5.68
CA ILE A 42 3.28 6.30 -6.52
C ILE A 42 2.67 6.13 -7.90
N ASP A 43 1.94 7.13 -8.36
CA ASP A 43 1.10 7.06 -9.56
C ASP A 43 1.91 6.81 -10.85
N GLY A 44 3.04 7.44 -11.00
CA GLY A 44 3.85 7.31 -12.20
C GLY A 44 3.02 7.48 -13.49
N SER A 45 3.25 6.59 -14.46
CA SER A 45 2.51 6.54 -15.74
C SER A 45 1.24 5.66 -15.71
N ILE A 46 0.90 5.10 -14.55
CA ILE A 46 -0.18 4.11 -14.42
C ILE A 46 -1.50 4.81 -14.08
N PRO A 47 -2.57 4.61 -14.88
CA PRO A 47 -3.86 5.23 -14.59
C PRO A 47 -4.43 4.75 -13.25
N ARG A 48 -4.89 5.67 -12.39
CA ARG A 48 -5.52 5.37 -11.10
C ARG A 48 -6.64 4.34 -11.18
N LYS A 49 -7.41 4.37 -12.26
CA LYS A 49 -8.49 3.40 -12.52
C LYS A 49 -7.95 1.96 -12.57
N SER A 50 -6.80 1.75 -13.22
CA SER A 50 -6.16 0.43 -13.32
C SER A 50 -5.67 -0.06 -11.97
N VAL A 51 -5.08 0.82 -11.15
CA VAL A 51 -4.68 0.50 -9.78
C VAL A 51 -5.89 0.14 -8.93
N ALA A 52 -6.95 0.95 -8.98
CA ALA A 52 -8.20 0.70 -8.25
C ALA A 52 -8.85 -0.64 -8.62
N GLU A 53 -8.85 -1.00 -9.89
CA GLU A 53 -9.37 -2.29 -10.35
C GLU A 53 -8.51 -3.46 -9.85
N ALA A 54 -7.17 -3.35 -9.93
CA ALA A 54 -6.26 -4.37 -9.42
C ALA A 54 -6.45 -4.61 -7.93
N MET A 55 -6.59 -3.53 -7.15
CA MET A 55 -6.85 -3.61 -5.70
C MET A 55 -8.19 -4.27 -5.39
N ARG A 56 -9.28 -3.85 -6.05
CA ARG A 56 -10.60 -4.46 -5.84
C ARG A 56 -10.60 -5.95 -6.14
N ARG A 57 -9.91 -6.38 -7.20
CA ARG A 57 -9.79 -7.79 -7.55
C ARG A 57 -8.93 -8.57 -6.57
N ALA A 58 -7.85 -7.97 -6.06
CA ALA A 58 -6.96 -8.61 -5.10
C ALA A 58 -7.61 -8.83 -3.74
N VAL A 59 -8.34 -7.83 -3.24
CA VAL A 59 -9.05 -7.91 -1.95
C VAL A 59 -10.30 -8.79 -2.04
N GLY A 60 -10.91 -8.88 -3.22
CA GLY A 60 -12.16 -9.61 -3.42
C GLY A 60 -13.39 -8.82 -2.97
N TYR A 61 -14.52 -9.52 -2.90
CA TYR A 61 -15.78 -8.92 -2.48
C TYR A 61 -16.02 -9.20 -0.99
N VAL A 62 -16.24 -8.14 -0.22
CA VAL A 62 -16.62 -8.25 1.18
C VAL A 62 -18.13 -8.01 1.31
N GLY A 63 -18.84 -8.97 1.91
CA GLY A 63 -20.24 -8.82 2.25
C GLY A 63 -21.24 -8.81 1.09
N GLY A 64 -20.92 -9.41 -0.06
CA GLY A 64 -21.86 -9.59 -1.18
C GLY A 64 -22.27 -8.30 -1.92
N ARG A 65 -21.80 -7.14 -1.50
CA ARG A 65 -22.10 -5.86 -2.15
C ARG A 65 -20.93 -5.40 -3.02
N ARG A 66 -21.14 -5.31 -4.33
CA ARG A 66 -20.28 -4.57 -5.23
C ARG A 66 -20.44 -3.07 -4.94
N GLY A 67 -19.64 -2.52 -4.02
CA GLY A 67 -19.77 -1.12 -3.63
C GLY A 67 -18.58 -0.28 -4.08
N ALA A 68 -18.86 0.94 -4.54
CA ALA A 68 -17.85 1.98 -4.81
C ALA A 68 -16.98 2.33 -3.59
N ARG A 69 -17.37 1.87 -2.41
CA ARG A 69 -16.69 2.13 -1.12
C ARG A 69 -15.60 1.12 -0.77
N GLN A 70 -15.40 0.05 -1.55
CA GLN A 70 -14.34 -0.94 -1.29
C GLN A 70 -12.92 -0.42 -1.52
N PHE A 71 -12.78 0.65 -2.25
CA PHE A 71 -11.50 1.26 -2.56
C PHE A 71 -11.65 2.77 -2.64
N LYS A 72 -10.84 3.47 -1.85
CA LYS A 72 -10.76 4.92 -1.87
C LYS A 72 -9.29 5.31 -1.96
N SER A 73 -8.95 6.19 -2.89
CA SER A 73 -7.62 6.78 -2.99
C SER A 73 -7.68 8.29 -2.93
N LYS A 74 -6.71 8.89 -2.28
CA LYS A 74 -6.52 10.35 -2.19
C LYS A 74 -5.08 10.70 -2.51
N LEU A 75 -4.84 11.87 -3.09
CA LEU A 75 -3.50 12.43 -3.17
C LEU A 75 -2.98 12.73 -1.77
N VAL A 76 -1.72 12.41 -1.55
CA VAL A 76 -1.01 12.73 -0.32
C VAL A 76 -0.18 13.97 -0.60
N TYR A 77 -0.49 15.06 0.08
CA TYR A 77 0.24 16.33 -0.04
C TYR A 77 1.37 16.45 0.98
N GLU A 78 1.27 15.72 2.10
CA GLU A 78 2.27 15.72 3.18
C GLU A 78 2.62 14.28 3.58
N GLY A 79 3.85 13.86 3.29
CA GLY A 79 4.31 12.48 3.53
C GLY A 79 4.50 12.12 5.02
N ASN A 80 4.82 13.09 5.88
CA ASN A 80 5.23 12.82 7.25
C ASN A 80 4.12 12.26 8.16
N GLY A 81 2.87 12.65 7.95
CA GLY A 81 1.72 12.14 8.72
C GLY A 81 1.35 10.70 8.41
N TRP A 82 1.67 10.20 7.22
CA TRP A 82 1.26 8.88 6.76
C TRP A 82 1.95 7.73 7.48
N LYS A 83 3.21 7.89 7.87
CA LYS A 83 3.95 6.86 8.62
C LYS A 83 3.23 6.52 9.94
N GLY A 84 2.88 7.53 10.70
CA GLY A 84 2.13 7.36 11.95
C GLY A 84 0.73 6.79 11.72
N TYR A 85 0.06 7.24 10.66
CA TYR A 85 -1.27 6.75 10.30
C TYR A 85 -1.27 5.26 9.93
N LEU A 86 -0.29 4.81 9.14
CA LEU A 86 -0.18 3.40 8.72
C LEU A 86 0.23 2.46 9.84
N SER A 87 0.77 2.97 10.95
CA SER A 87 1.29 2.13 12.04
C SER A 87 0.47 2.18 13.32
N LYS A 88 -0.60 2.97 13.36
CA LYS A 88 -1.33 3.29 14.61
C LYS A 88 -1.96 2.09 15.32
N ASP A 89 -2.47 1.10 14.58
CA ASP A 89 -3.19 -0.04 15.13
C ASP A 89 -2.54 -1.40 14.83
N LEU A 90 -1.25 -1.41 14.45
CA LEU A 90 -0.52 -2.64 14.11
C LEU A 90 -0.45 -3.64 15.26
N ALA A 91 -0.09 -3.18 16.46
CA ALA A 91 0.01 -4.05 17.63
C ALA A 91 -1.34 -4.68 18.01
N PHE A 92 -2.43 -3.90 17.88
CA PHE A 92 -3.78 -4.42 18.08
C PHE A 92 -4.13 -5.47 17.03
N THR A 93 -3.90 -5.16 15.75
CA THR A 93 -4.20 -6.07 14.63
C THR A 93 -3.39 -7.35 14.71
N ALA A 94 -2.10 -7.28 15.05
CA ALA A 94 -1.25 -8.45 15.20
C ALA A 94 -1.77 -9.38 16.32
N ARG A 95 -2.19 -8.82 17.45
CA ARG A 95 -2.81 -9.60 18.56
C ARG A 95 -4.13 -10.23 18.13
N LEU A 96 -5.02 -9.47 17.50
CA LEU A 96 -6.31 -9.95 17.02
C LEU A 96 -6.16 -11.15 16.06
N LEU A 97 -5.14 -11.11 15.21
CA LEU A 97 -4.85 -12.16 14.22
C LEU A 97 -3.88 -13.24 14.73
N ALA A 98 -3.50 -13.20 16.01
CA ALA A 98 -2.53 -14.12 16.62
C ALA A 98 -1.22 -14.23 15.83
N LEU A 99 -0.70 -13.09 15.34
CA LEU A 99 0.53 -13.03 14.58
C LEU A 99 1.75 -12.88 15.51
N MET A 100 2.85 -13.51 15.13
CA MET A 100 4.10 -13.44 15.91
C MET A 100 4.83 -12.10 15.74
N SER A 101 4.55 -11.35 14.68
CA SER A 101 5.19 -10.06 14.38
C SER A 101 4.27 -9.17 13.56
N GLU A 102 4.31 -7.86 13.86
CA GLU A 102 3.64 -6.81 13.08
C GLU A 102 4.13 -6.75 11.63
N ASN A 103 5.35 -7.19 11.36
CA ASN A 103 5.90 -7.25 10.01
C ASN A 103 5.07 -8.13 9.06
N GLN A 104 4.31 -9.10 9.60
CA GLN A 104 3.42 -9.95 8.81
C GLN A 104 2.20 -9.21 8.27
N LEU A 105 1.90 -8.02 8.79
CA LEU A 105 0.82 -7.15 8.34
C LEU A 105 1.21 -6.28 7.14
N TRP A 106 2.50 -6.15 6.87
CA TRP A 106 3.03 -5.31 5.81
C TRP A 106 3.23 -6.08 4.51
N TRP A 107 3.02 -5.38 3.42
CA TRP A 107 3.45 -5.78 2.11
C TRP A 107 4.02 -4.58 1.35
N THR A 108 5.15 -4.77 0.70
CA THR A 108 5.82 -3.76 -0.11
C THR A 108 6.18 -4.35 -1.45
N SER A 109 5.88 -3.64 -2.52
CA SER A 109 6.24 -4.07 -3.87
C SER A 109 7.76 -4.01 -4.07
N ARG A 110 8.26 -4.85 -4.99
CA ARG A 110 9.67 -4.81 -5.39
C ARG A 110 10.08 -3.43 -5.90
N ALA A 111 9.21 -2.78 -6.69
CA ALA A 111 9.44 -1.44 -7.20
C ALA A 111 9.60 -0.41 -6.07
N MET A 112 8.75 -0.46 -5.04
CA MET A 112 8.88 0.42 -3.87
C MET A 112 10.18 0.13 -3.10
N THR A 113 10.53 -1.12 -2.91
CA THR A 113 11.79 -1.50 -2.23
C THR A 113 13.01 -0.98 -2.97
N GLN A 114 13.03 -1.10 -4.29
CA GLN A 114 14.11 -0.58 -5.13
C GLN A 114 14.19 0.95 -5.08
N LEU A 115 13.04 1.63 -5.10
CA LEU A 115 12.97 3.09 -5.01
C LEU A 115 13.52 3.61 -3.68
N VAL A 116 13.09 3.02 -2.56
CA VAL A 116 13.55 3.40 -1.21
C VAL A 116 15.05 3.14 -1.06
N ARG A 117 15.55 2.02 -1.61
CA ARG A 117 16.97 1.71 -1.59
C ARG A 117 17.78 2.74 -2.40
N ALA A 118 17.34 3.08 -3.60
CA ALA A 118 17.99 4.08 -4.44
C ALA A 118 18.03 5.47 -3.76
N ASP A 119 16.93 5.88 -3.12
CA ASP A 119 16.87 7.13 -2.36
C ASP A 119 17.86 7.12 -1.17
N TYR A 120 17.91 6.02 -0.42
CA TYR A 120 18.85 5.87 0.69
C TYR A 120 20.31 5.96 0.22
N GLU A 121 20.66 5.25 -0.85
CA GLU A 121 22.01 5.27 -1.43
C GLU A 121 22.40 6.66 -1.94
N SER A 122 21.51 7.37 -2.63
CA SER A 122 21.69 8.75 -3.06
C SER A 122 21.98 9.70 -1.90
N ARG A 123 21.19 9.62 -0.84
CA ARG A 123 21.39 10.46 0.35
C ARG A 123 22.73 10.15 1.03
N ARG A 124 23.10 8.89 1.13
CA ARG A 124 24.39 8.46 1.69
C ARG A 124 25.60 9.00 0.93
N LEU A 125 25.47 9.13 -0.40
CA LEU A 125 26.51 9.64 -1.28
C LEU A 125 26.50 11.17 -1.40
N GLY A 126 25.65 11.89 -0.66
CA GLY A 126 25.50 13.34 -0.76
C GLY A 126 24.87 13.82 -2.06
N GLN A 127 24.34 12.90 -2.86
CA GLN A 127 23.60 13.21 -4.08
C GLN A 127 22.14 13.46 -3.68
N HIS A 128 21.69 14.72 -3.68
CA HIS A 128 20.26 15.00 -3.54
C HIS A 128 19.55 14.43 -4.77
N PRO A 129 18.60 13.50 -4.59
CA PRO A 129 17.79 13.03 -5.71
C PRO A 129 16.92 14.19 -6.20
N ALA A 130 17.30 14.74 -7.34
CA ALA A 130 16.70 15.95 -7.89
C ALA A 130 15.18 15.82 -8.18
N ASN A 131 14.57 14.63 -8.13
CA ASN A 131 13.22 14.42 -8.69
C ASN A 131 12.28 13.43 -7.99
N LEU A 132 12.60 12.88 -6.83
CA LEU A 132 11.62 12.04 -6.12
C LEU A 132 10.51 12.83 -5.42
N SER A 133 10.72 14.15 -5.26
CA SER A 133 9.77 15.05 -4.59
C SER A 133 8.55 15.43 -5.43
N THR A 134 8.52 15.12 -6.72
CA THR A 134 7.44 15.60 -7.62
C THR A 134 6.47 14.52 -8.09
N ALA A 135 6.75 13.23 -7.85
CA ALA A 135 5.79 12.20 -8.20
C ALA A 135 4.60 12.20 -7.24
N PRO A 136 3.36 12.26 -7.72
CA PRO A 136 2.19 12.23 -6.84
C PRO A 136 2.11 10.90 -6.10
N VAL A 137 2.01 10.99 -4.78
CA VAL A 137 1.80 9.85 -3.90
C VAL A 137 0.31 9.75 -3.59
N ASN A 138 -0.24 8.57 -3.75
CA ASN A 138 -1.64 8.30 -3.44
C ASN A 138 -1.76 7.40 -2.22
N ALA A 139 -2.66 7.76 -1.32
CA ALA A 139 -3.07 6.92 -0.22
C ALA A 139 -4.30 6.08 -0.58
N VAL A 140 -4.34 4.90 -0.02
CA VAL A 140 -5.44 3.93 -0.16
C VAL A 140 -5.99 3.59 1.21
N SER A 141 -7.29 3.59 1.32
CA SER A 141 -8.02 3.15 2.51
C SER A 141 -9.30 2.42 2.13
#